data_b59702cafaff5344501c7984cd5f663b
#
_entry.id   b59702cafaff5344501c7984cd5f663b
#
_cell.length_a   1.000
_cell.length_b   1.000
_cell.length_c   1.000
_cell.angle_alpha   90.00
_cell.angle_beta   90.00
_cell.angle_gamma   90.00
#
_symmetry.space_group_name_H-M   'P 1'
#
loop_
_entity.id
_entity.type
_entity.pdbx_description
1 polymer ?
#
loop_
_entity_poly.entity_id
_entity_poly.type
_entity_poly.pdbx_seq_one_letter_code
_entity_poly.pdbx_strand_id
1 'polypeptide(L)'
;LAEKQSKFMGRSIDPNSEIVVTCGSTEAMMAAMMTVTDPGDKVIVFSPFYENYGADAILSGAEPIYVPLYPPEFDFNPDELEAAFKQHPKALILCNPSNPCGKVFTYNELKFIADLAEKYDTFVITDEVYEHIVYAPNRHVYFATLPGMWERTISCSSLSKTYSITGWRLGYVCAPEPIAKQM
;
A
#
# COMPACT_ATOMS: atom_id res chain seq x y z
N LEU A 1 -18.28 4.77 -2.20
CA LEU A 1 -16.99 4.18 -1.84
C LEU A 1 -17.08 3.49 -0.48
N ALA A 2 -17.50 4.15 0.58
CA ALA A 2 -17.57 3.60 1.94
C ALA A 2 -18.31 2.25 1.99
N GLU A 3 -19.50 2.16 1.41
CA GLU A 3 -20.28 0.94 1.35
C GLU A 3 -19.52 -0.20 0.63
N LYS A 4 -18.89 0.11 -0.52
CA LYS A 4 -18.07 -0.84 -1.28
C LYS A 4 -16.91 -1.34 -0.41
N GLN A 5 -16.12 -0.44 0.14
CA GLN A 5 -14.92 -0.79 0.89
C GLN A 5 -15.26 -1.48 2.22
N SER A 6 -16.32 -1.05 2.91
CA SER A 6 -16.81 -1.74 4.11
C SER A 6 -17.14 -3.20 3.84
N LYS A 7 -17.77 -3.48 2.69
CA LYS A 7 -18.11 -4.86 2.28
C LYS A 7 -16.86 -5.70 2.01
N PHE A 8 -15.86 -5.14 1.32
CA PHE A 8 -14.64 -5.87 0.96
C PHE A 8 -13.67 -6.02 2.13
N MET A 9 -13.56 -5.01 2.98
CA MET A 9 -12.68 -5.03 4.15
C MET A 9 -13.35 -5.69 5.38
N GLY A 10 -14.66 -6.01 5.32
CA GLY A 10 -15.35 -6.64 6.43
C GLY A 10 -15.46 -5.78 7.69
N ARG A 11 -15.34 -4.45 7.55
CA ARG A 11 -15.47 -3.47 8.64
C ARG A 11 -16.29 -2.26 8.16
N SER A 12 -16.95 -1.56 9.10
CA SER A 12 -17.57 -0.28 8.76
C SER A 12 -16.50 0.78 8.51
N ILE A 13 -16.64 1.53 7.42
CA ILE A 13 -15.79 2.68 7.06
C ILE A 13 -16.67 3.92 7.02
N ASP A 14 -16.30 4.94 7.79
CA ASP A 14 -17.01 6.21 7.82
C ASP A 14 -16.64 7.05 6.57
N PRO A 15 -17.63 7.38 5.71
CA PRO A 15 -17.38 8.18 4.52
C PRO A 15 -16.89 9.61 4.80
N ASN A 16 -17.11 10.11 6.01
CA ASN A 16 -16.80 11.50 6.36
C ASN A 16 -15.42 11.68 7.00
N SER A 17 -14.84 10.59 7.52
CA SER A 17 -13.59 10.67 8.30
C SER A 17 -12.52 9.67 7.89
N GLU A 18 -12.89 8.57 7.20
CA GLU A 18 -11.95 7.48 6.86
C GLU A 18 -11.75 7.31 5.34
N ILE A 19 -12.32 8.21 4.51
CA ILE A 19 -12.13 8.22 3.05
C ILE A 19 -11.69 9.60 2.58
N VAL A 20 -10.62 9.61 1.76
CA VAL A 20 -10.17 10.80 1.03
C VAL A 20 -10.28 10.50 -0.46
N VAL A 21 -10.96 11.37 -1.21
CA VAL A 21 -11.09 11.26 -2.67
C VAL A 21 -9.98 12.08 -3.33
N THR A 22 -9.30 11.46 -4.31
CA THR A 22 -8.10 12.03 -4.94
C THR A 22 -8.17 12.02 -6.46
N CYS A 23 -7.29 12.81 -7.10
CA CYS A 23 -7.13 12.85 -8.56
C CYS A 23 -6.32 11.62 -9.05
N GLY A 24 -6.93 10.44 -8.97
CA GLY A 24 -6.31 9.15 -9.26
C GLY A 24 -5.47 8.62 -8.09
N SER A 25 -5.03 7.36 -8.19
CA SER A 25 -4.16 6.76 -7.17
C SER A 25 -2.79 7.43 -7.09
N THR A 26 -2.35 8.12 -8.13
CA THR A 26 -1.09 8.87 -8.12
C THR A 26 -1.08 9.95 -7.03
N GLU A 27 -2.16 10.75 -6.94
CA GLU A 27 -2.29 11.72 -5.86
C GLU A 27 -2.49 11.03 -4.50
N ALA A 28 -3.25 9.92 -4.44
CA ALA A 28 -3.42 9.14 -3.23
C ALA A 28 -2.08 8.67 -2.63
N MET A 29 -1.21 8.09 -3.47
CA MET A 29 0.10 7.61 -3.05
C MET A 29 1.00 8.75 -2.57
N MET A 30 1.05 9.86 -3.30
CA MET A 30 1.86 11.03 -2.91
C MET A 30 1.34 11.65 -1.62
N ALA A 31 0.02 11.83 -1.47
CA ALA A 31 -0.58 12.36 -0.26
C ALA A 31 -0.31 11.44 0.94
N ALA A 32 -0.44 10.11 0.76
CA ALA A 32 -0.12 9.14 1.80
C ALA A 32 1.35 9.25 2.23
N MET A 33 2.28 9.32 1.26
CA MET A 33 3.70 9.48 1.54
C MET A 33 3.99 10.75 2.35
N MET A 34 3.50 11.90 1.88
CA MET A 34 3.72 13.19 2.56
C MET A 34 3.06 13.27 3.95
N THR A 35 2.02 12.46 4.19
CA THR A 35 1.34 12.44 5.49
C THR A 35 2.15 11.70 6.56
N VAL A 36 2.87 10.66 6.19
CA VAL A 36 3.54 9.79 7.18
C VAL A 36 5.05 9.88 7.20
N THR A 37 5.69 10.57 6.24
CA THR A 37 7.15 10.70 6.17
C THR A 37 7.60 12.13 6.32
N ASP A 38 8.72 12.30 7.03
CA ASP A 38 9.49 13.53 7.13
C ASP A 38 10.82 13.41 6.35
N PRO A 39 11.47 14.53 6.00
CA PRO A 39 12.79 14.49 5.37
C PRO A 39 13.81 13.69 6.18
N GLY A 40 14.46 12.72 5.54
CA GLY A 40 15.43 11.81 6.16
C GLY A 40 14.84 10.51 6.66
N ASP A 41 13.51 10.35 6.65
CA ASP A 41 12.88 9.06 6.92
C ASP A 41 13.19 8.04 5.82
N LYS A 42 13.14 6.75 6.17
CA LYS A 42 13.35 5.65 5.23
C LYS A 42 12.03 5.01 4.83
N VAL A 43 11.94 4.59 3.57
CA VAL A 43 10.76 3.92 3.02
C VAL A 43 11.16 2.66 2.27
N ILE A 44 10.58 1.52 2.65
CA ILE A 44 10.80 0.26 1.93
C ILE A 44 9.95 0.26 0.65
N VAL A 45 10.58 -0.09 -0.47
CA VAL A 45 9.94 -0.28 -1.78
C VAL A 45 10.38 -1.61 -2.36
N PHE A 46 9.44 -2.49 -2.66
CA PHE A 46 9.74 -3.74 -3.38
C PHE A 46 10.14 -3.45 -4.83
N SER A 47 11.16 -4.14 -5.35
CA SER A 47 11.68 -3.97 -6.72
C SER A 47 11.57 -5.28 -7.50
N PRO A 48 11.04 -5.29 -8.76
CA PRO A 48 10.65 -4.12 -9.55
C PRO A 48 9.35 -3.47 -9.05
N PHE A 49 9.19 -2.17 -9.31
CA PHE A 49 8.07 -1.38 -8.83
C PHE A 49 7.52 -0.43 -9.90
N TYR A 50 6.32 0.07 -9.69
CA TYR A 50 5.77 1.16 -10.48
C TYR A 50 6.56 2.44 -10.23
N GLU A 51 6.98 3.11 -11.30
CA GLU A 51 7.98 4.18 -11.30
C GLU A 51 7.76 5.30 -10.27
N ASN A 52 6.50 5.57 -9.91
CA ASN A 52 6.19 6.67 -8.98
C ASN A 52 6.68 6.40 -7.54
N TYR A 53 6.73 5.15 -7.08
CA TYR A 53 6.97 4.88 -5.65
C TYR A 53 8.32 5.39 -5.15
N GLY A 54 9.38 5.13 -5.93
CA GLY A 54 10.70 5.66 -5.61
C GLY A 54 10.76 7.19 -5.75
N ALA A 55 10.08 7.74 -6.76
CA ALA A 55 10.00 9.18 -6.98
C ALA A 55 9.23 9.87 -5.86
N ASP A 56 8.07 9.31 -5.43
CA ASP A 56 7.26 9.87 -4.35
C ASP A 56 8.03 9.90 -3.02
N ALA A 57 8.81 8.85 -2.72
CA ALA A 57 9.68 8.82 -1.55
C ALA A 57 10.73 9.96 -1.60
N ILE A 58 11.43 10.10 -2.72
CA ILE A 58 12.46 11.12 -2.90
C ILE A 58 11.87 12.54 -2.85
N LEU A 59 10.71 12.75 -3.49
CA LEU A 59 10.03 14.06 -3.50
C LEU A 59 9.52 14.44 -2.10
N SER A 60 9.19 13.46 -1.25
CA SER A 60 8.84 13.68 0.16
C SER A 60 10.07 13.87 1.06
N GLY A 61 11.29 13.83 0.51
CA GLY A 61 12.54 13.93 1.26
C GLY A 61 12.95 12.64 1.96
N ALA A 62 12.25 11.54 1.72
CA ALA A 62 12.58 10.23 2.29
C ALA A 62 13.62 9.47 1.45
N GLU A 63 14.29 8.51 2.08
CA GLU A 63 15.29 7.64 1.46
C GLU A 63 14.67 6.26 1.15
N PRO A 64 14.55 5.84 -0.13
CA PRO A 64 14.02 4.53 -0.47
C PRO A 64 15.02 3.41 -0.15
N ILE A 65 14.53 2.35 0.52
CA ILE A 65 15.22 1.07 0.69
C ILE A 65 14.59 0.07 -0.26
N TYR A 66 15.34 -0.40 -1.25
CA TYR A 66 14.82 -1.35 -2.23
C TYR A 66 15.01 -2.79 -1.77
N VAL A 67 13.91 -3.55 -1.75
CA VAL A 67 13.90 -4.99 -1.44
C VAL A 67 13.55 -5.76 -2.71
N PRO A 68 14.43 -6.65 -3.21
CA PRO A 68 14.17 -7.37 -4.45
C PRO A 68 13.01 -8.37 -4.34
N LEU A 69 12.23 -8.48 -5.43
CA LEU A 69 11.34 -9.58 -5.71
C LEU A 69 11.99 -10.45 -6.80
N TYR A 70 12.17 -11.74 -6.51
CA TYR A 70 12.95 -12.63 -7.36
C TYR A 70 12.08 -13.43 -8.33
N PRO A 71 12.33 -13.32 -9.66
CA PRO A 71 11.62 -14.13 -10.64
C PRO A 71 11.98 -15.62 -10.50
N PRO A 72 11.11 -16.55 -11.00
CA PRO A 72 9.90 -16.22 -11.78
C PRO A 72 8.66 -15.90 -10.94
N GLU A 73 8.61 -16.30 -9.66
CA GLU A 73 7.43 -16.12 -8.77
C GLU A 73 7.36 -14.71 -8.17
N PHE A 74 8.44 -13.96 -8.25
CA PHE A 74 8.59 -12.64 -7.64
C PHE A 74 8.39 -12.66 -6.12
N ASP A 75 8.94 -13.68 -5.47
CA ASP A 75 8.98 -13.77 -4.02
C ASP A 75 10.09 -12.90 -3.45
N PHE A 76 9.87 -12.35 -2.26
CA PHE A 76 10.93 -11.66 -1.52
C PHE A 76 11.72 -12.65 -0.65
N ASN A 77 12.97 -12.31 -0.35
CA ASN A 77 13.75 -13.03 0.66
C ASN A 77 13.38 -12.48 2.06
N PRO A 78 12.90 -13.33 3.00
CA PRO A 78 12.51 -12.90 4.33
C PRO A 78 13.64 -12.21 5.12
N ASP A 79 14.87 -12.68 4.99
CA ASP A 79 16.03 -12.12 5.70
C ASP A 79 16.39 -10.73 5.18
N GLU A 80 16.31 -10.52 3.86
CA GLU A 80 16.54 -9.21 3.24
C GLU A 80 15.45 -8.22 3.64
N LEU A 81 14.19 -8.66 3.67
CA LEU A 81 13.08 -7.82 4.11
C LEU A 81 13.24 -7.46 5.59
N GLU A 82 13.55 -8.42 6.47
CA GLU A 82 13.81 -8.11 7.88
C GLU A 82 15.02 -7.18 8.06
N ALA A 83 16.07 -7.34 7.25
CA ALA A 83 17.22 -6.45 7.26
C ALA A 83 16.85 -5.01 6.86
N ALA A 84 15.91 -4.84 5.93
CA ALA A 84 15.36 -3.54 5.58
C ALA A 84 14.57 -2.92 6.75
N PHE A 85 13.71 -3.70 7.41
CA PHE A 85 12.96 -3.25 8.59
C PHE A 85 13.87 -2.88 9.80
N LYS A 86 15.02 -3.56 9.96
CA LYS A 86 16.03 -3.23 10.99
C LYS A 86 16.64 -1.83 10.81
N GLN A 87 16.45 -1.21 9.66
CA GLN A 87 16.85 0.18 9.43
C GLN A 87 15.80 1.19 9.93
N HIS A 88 14.73 0.72 10.59
CA HIS A 88 13.62 1.51 11.13
C HIS A 88 12.94 2.39 10.08
N PRO A 89 12.43 1.80 8.97
CA PRO A 89 11.72 2.56 7.98
C PRO A 89 10.42 3.13 8.56
N LYS A 90 10.09 4.35 8.16
CA LYS A 90 8.84 5.00 8.56
C LYS A 90 7.64 4.38 7.85
N ALA A 91 7.83 4.00 6.57
CA ALA A 91 6.78 3.38 5.77
C ALA A 91 7.32 2.26 4.87
N LEU A 92 6.40 1.37 4.44
CA LEU A 92 6.60 0.41 3.37
C LEU A 92 5.52 0.62 2.33
N ILE A 93 5.88 0.63 1.04
CA ILE A 93 4.95 0.62 -0.08
C ILE A 93 4.71 -0.82 -0.53
N LEU A 94 3.44 -1.23 -0.56
CA LEU A 94 2.99 -2.55 -0.97
C LEU A 94 2.00 -2.45 -2.13
N CYS A 95 2.44 -2.75 -3.36
CA CYS A 95 1.57 -2.87 -4.52
C CYS A 95 1.02 -4.30 -4.62
N ASN A 96 -0.28 -4.47 -4.40
CA ASN A 96 -0.91 -5.78 -4.43
C ASN A 96 -2.32 -5.73 -5.08
N PRO A 97 -2.52 -6.38 -6.23
CA PRO A 97 -1.54 -7.03 -7.11
C PRO A 97 -0.48 -6.09 -7.65
N SER A 98 0.74 -6.60 -7.85
CA SER A 98 1.91 -5.80 -8.18
C SER A 98 1.95 -5.34 -9.64
N ASN A 99 2.33 -4.10 -9.86
CA ASN A 99 2.82 -3.59 -11.12
C ASN A 99 4.34 -3.34 -10.97
N PRO A 100 5.23 -3.95 -11.80
CA PRO A 100 4.94 -4.58 -13.09
C PRO A 100 4.84 -6.12 -13.08
N CYS A 101 5.16 -6.81 -11.96
CA CYS A 101 5.36 -8.26 -12.01
C CYS A 101 4.08 -9.10 -11.98
N GLY A 102 2.92 -8.50 -11.70
CA GLY A 102 1.66 -9.23 -11.62
C GLY A 102 1.55 -10.17 -10.40
N LYS A 103 2.52 -10.12 -9.46
CA LYS A 103 2.44 -10.89 -8.23
C LYS A 103 1.20 -10.53 -7.43
N VAL A 104 0.51 -11.56 -6.95
CA VAL A 104 -0.52 -11.45 -5.92
C VAL A 104 0.06 -12.04 -4.64
N PHE A 105 0.28 -11.21 -3.64
CA PHE A 105 0.84 -11.66 -2.37
C PHE A 105 -0.15 -12.58 -1.65
N THR A 106 0.38 -13.70 -1.16
CA THR A 106 -0.39 -14.67 -0.37
C THR A 106 -0.67 -14.11 1.04
N TYR A 107 -1.70 -14.67 1.71
CA TYR A 107 -1.99 -14.32 3.10
C TYR A 107 -0.76 -14.47 4.02
N ASN A 108 0.03 -15.54 3.83
CA ASN A 108 1.22 -15.79 4.67
C ASN A 108 2.32 -14.75 4.44
N GLU A 109 2.55 -14.33 3.20
CA GLU A 109 3.50 -13.26 2.89
C GLU A 109 3.04 -11.93 3.48
N LEU A 110 1.76 -11.60 3.31
CA LEU A 110 1.18 -10.37 3.88
C LEU A 110 1.25 -10.40 5.41
N LYS A 111 0.98 -11.55 6.03
CA LYS A 111 1.11 -11.70 7.48
C LYS A 111 2.55 -11.50 7.95
N PHE A 112 3.54 -12.04 7.24
CA PHE A 112 4.95 -11.84 7.56
C PHE A 112 5.33 -10.34 7.49
N ILE A 113 4.86 -9.64 6.44
CA ILE A 113 5.06 -8.19 6.32
C ILE A 113 4.37 -7.46 7.48
N ALA A 114 3.14 -7.85 7.85
CA ALA A 114 2.38 -7.27 8.95
C ALA A 114 3.10 -7.42 10.30
N ASP A 115 3.63 -8.60 10.58
CA ASP A 115 4.39 -8.88 11.82
C ASP A 115 5.65 -7.99 11.92
N LEU A 116 6.33 -7.76 10.79
CA LEU A 116 7.46 -6.84 10.75
C LEU A 116 7.01 -5.37 10.90
N ALA A 117 5.93 -4.98 10.22
CA ALA A 117 5.39 -3.63 10.33
C ALA A 117 4.96 -3.28 11.76
N GLU A 118 4.36 -4.24 12.47
CA GLU A 118 4.03 -4.08 13.89
C GLU A 118 5.28 -4.01 14.76
N LYS A 119 6.23 -4.93 14.57
CA LYS A 119 7.48 -5.02 15.35
C LYS A 119 8.33 -3.75 15.26
N TYR A 120 8.36 -3.10 14.09
CA TYR A 120 9.20 -1.93 13.82
C TYR A 120 8.43 -0.61 13.76
N ASP A 121 7.14 -0.63 14.10
CA ASP A 121 6.23 0.54 14.07
C ASP A 121 6.23 1.28 12.74
N THR A 122 6.09 0.52 11.66
CA THR A 122 6.15 0.99 10.28
C THR A 122 4.74 1.13 9.70
N PHE A 123 4.44 2.25 9.05
CA PHE A 123 3.21 2.40 8.26
C PHE A 123 3.29 1.57 6.98
N VAL A 124 2.14 1.09 6.51
CA VAL A 124 2.06 0.39 5.22
C VAL A 124 1.14 1.17 4.28
N ILE A 125 1.70 1.71 3.21
CA ILE A 125 0.96 2.37 2.14
C ILE A 125 0.71 1.32 1.07
N THR A 126 -0.56 0.91 0.88
CA THR A 126 -0.90 -0.07 -0.14
C THR A 126 -1.38 0.60 -1.41
N ASP A 127 -0.95 0.09 -2.56
CA ASP A 127 -1.56 0.39 -3.85
C ASP A 127 -2.37 -0.84 -4.30
N GLU A 128 -3.69 -0.72 -4.23
CA GLU A 128 -4.63 -1.81 -4.47
C GLU A 128 -5.48 -1.58 -5.75
N VAL A 129 -4.97 -0.79 -6.70
CA VAL A 129 -5.72 -0.45 -7.94
C VAL A 129 -6.10 -1.67 -8.78
N TYR A 130 -5.38 -2.78 -8.64
CA TYR A 130 -5.65 -4.05 -9.33
C TYR A 130 -6.45 -5.04 -8.49
N GLU A 131 -7.07 -4.63 -7.38
CA GLU A 131 -7.79 -5.47 -6.41
C GLU A 131 -8.79 -6.46 -7.03
N HIS A 132 -9.38 -6.11 -8.18
CA HIS A 132 -10.35 -6.93 -8.92
C HIS A 132 -9.76 -7.64 -10.15
N ILE A 133 -8.47 -7.47 -10.44
CA ILE A 133 -7.79 -8.13 -11.56
C ILE A 133 -6.91 -9.24 -10.98
N VAL A 134 -7.57 -10.24 -10.44
CA VAL A 134 -6.95 -11.42 -9.82
C VAL A 134 -7.58 -12.67 -10.38
N TYR A 135 -6.75 -13.65 -10.77
CA TYR A 135 -7.20 -14.90 -11.39
C TYR A 135 -7.01 -16.07 -10.44
N ALA A 136 -7.97 -17.00 -10.48
CA ALA A 136 -7.89 -18.22 -9.68
C ALA A 136 -6.57 -19.00 -9.99
N PRO A 137 -5.93 -19.61 -8.99
CA PRO A 137 -6.41 -19.83 -7.62
C PRO A 137 -6.17 -18.65 -6.65
N ASN A 138 -5.52 -17.58 -7.10
CA ASN A 138 -5.19 -16.43 -6.27
C ASN A 138 -6.44 -15.66 -5.83
N ARG A 139 -6.33 -14.98 -4.70
CA ARG A 139 -7.36 -14.07 -4.18
C ARG A 139 -6.69 -12.82 -3.62
N HIS A 140 -7.30 -11.68 -3.87
CA HIS A 140 -6.85 -10.44 -3.24
C HIS A 140 -7.16 -10.46 -1.74
N VAL A 141 -6.18 -10.05 -0.95
CA VAL A 141 -6.32 -9.83 0.49
C VAL A 141 -5.97 -8.36 0.76
N TYR A 142 -6.93 -7.62 1.28
CA TYR A 142 -6.69 -6.24 1.71
C TYR A 142 -5.78 -6.25 2.93
N PHE A 143 -4.63 -5.59 2.83
CA PHE A 143 -3.64 -5.59 3.91
C PHE A 143 -4.20 -5.02 5.21
N ALA A 144 -5.03 -3.99 5.11
CA ALA A 144 -5.71 -3.35 6.23
C ALA A 144 -6.64 -4.30 7.03
N THR A 145 -6.99 -5.49 6.47
CA THR A 145 -7.85 -6.46 7.15
C THR A 145 -7.07 -7.46 8.01
N LEU A 146 -5.75 -7.48 7.94
CA LEU A 146 -4.95 -8.33 8.82
C LEU A 146 -5.02 -7.79 10.26
N PRO A 147 -4.94 -8.69 11.26
CA PRO A 147 -4.98 -8.27 12.68
C PRO A 147 -3.98 -7.16 12.99
N GLY A 148 -4.44 -6.07 13.60
CA GLY A 148 -3.62 -4.93 13.99
C GLY A 148 -3.18 -3.99 12.86
N MET A 149 -3.55 -4.28 11.60
CA MET A 149 -3.04 -3.52 10.46
C MET A 149 -3.87 -2.30 10.09
N TRP A 150 -5.14 -2.22 10.47
CA TRP A 150 -5.95 -1.04 10.15
C TRP A 150 -5.29 0.25 10.63
N GLU A 151 -4.81 0.27 11.88
CA GLU A 151 -4.29 1.46 12.54
C GLU A 151 -2.98 2.00 11.91
N ARG A 152 -2.33 1.21 11.06
CA ARG A 152 -1.08 1.56 10.39
C ARG A 152 -1.10 1.43 8.88
N THR A 153 -2.28 1.18 8.27
CA THR A 153 -2.41 1.02 6.83
C THR A 153 -3.08 2.22 6.19
N ILE A 154 -2.53 2.68 5.08
CA ILE A 154 -3.10 3.69 4.20
C ILE A 154 -3.41 2.97 2.89
N SER A 155 -4.67 2.59 2.71
CA SER A 155 -5.11 1.81 1.54
C SER A 155 -5.46 2.76 0.40
N CYS A 156 -4.58 2.83 -0.61
CA CYS A 156 -4.77 3.62 -1.81
C CYS A 156 -5.36 2.76 -2.93
N SER A 157 -6.34 3.28 -3.64
CA SER A 157 -6.94 2.61 -4.79
C SER A 157 -7.51 3.61 -5.79
N SER A 158 -8.06 3.12 -6.88
CA SER A 158 -8.73 3.96 -7.88
C SER A 158 -9.83 3.22 -8.63
N LEU A 159 -10.66 3.97 -9.33
CA LEU A 159 -11.66 3.41 -10.24
C LEU A 159 -11.09 3.15 -11.64
N SER A 160 -9.84 3.55 -11.87
CA SER A 160 -9.18 3.54 -13.17
C SER A 160 -9.15 2.16 -13.83
N LYS A 161 -8.78 1.13 -13.07
CA LYS A 161 -8.62 -0.23 -13.59
C LYS A 161 -9.91 -1.04 -13.45
N THR A 162 -10.59 -0.91 -12.32
CA THR A 162 -11.85 -1.63 -12.04
C THR A 162 -12.93 -1.31 -13.07
N TYR A 163 -13.03 -0.05 -13.52
CA TYR A 163 -14.08 0.40 -14.43
C TYR A 163 -13.55 0.87 -15.80
N SER A 164 -12.25 0.68 -16.09
CA SER A 164 -11.62 1.13 -17.34
C SER A 164 -11.78 2.63 -17.61
N ILE A 165 -11.79 3.46 -16.59
CA ILE A 165 -11.99 4.90 -16.65
C ILE A 165 -10.74 5.70 -16.25
N THR A 166 -9.57 5.22 -16.63
CA THR A 166 -8.27 5.79 -16.24
C THR A 166 -8.18 7.31 -16.47
N GLY A 167 -8.74 7.81 -17.57
CA GLY A 167 -8.73 9.23 -17.93
C GLY A 167 -9.61 10.12 -17.03
N TRP A 168 -10.51 9.54 -16.24
CA TRP A 168 -11.38 10.31 -15.32
C TRP A 168 -10.65 10.77 -14.05
N ARG A 169 -9.49 10.21 -13.80
CA ARG A 169 -8.64 10.55 -12.65
C ARG A 169 -9.40 10.46 -11.32
N LEU A 170 -10.04 9.33 -11.05
CA LEU A 170 -10.76 9.07 -9.80
C LEU A 170 -9.98 8.05 -8.96
N GLY A 171 -9.39 8.52 -7.88
CA GLY A 171 -8.73 7.71 -6.86
C GLY A 171 -9.29 7.99 -5.47
N TYR A 172 -8.85 7.21 -4.52
CA TYR A 172 -9.25 7.38 -3.13
C TYR A 172 -8.28 6.67 -2.18
N VAL A 173 -8.32 7.11 -0.94
CA VAL A 173 -7.65 6.49 0.19
C VAL A 173 -8.69 6.03 1.18
N CYS A 174 -8.46 4.86 1.80
CA CYS A 174 -9.13 4.44 3.03
C CYS A 174 -8.06 4.31 4.13
N ALA A 175 -8.22 5.05 5.21
CA ALA A 175 -7.28 5.07 6.32
C ALA A 175 -8.00 5.44 7.64
N PRO A 176 -7.40 5.15 8.81
CA PRO A 176 -7.92 5.64 10.08
C PRO A 176 -8.11 7.17 10.07
N GLU A 177 -9.14 7.64 10.75
CA GLU A 177 -9.48 9.07 10.83
C GLU A 177 -8.31 9.99 11.16
N PRO A 178 -7.42 9.69 12.14
CA PRO A 178 -6.28 10.55 12.44
C PRO A 178 -5.31 10.74 11.27
N ILE A 179 -5.18 9.74 10.40
CA ILE A 179 -4.34 9.77 9.20
C ILE A 179 -5.09 10.49 8.08
N ALA A 180 -6.32 10.06 7.78
CA ALA A 180 -7.12 10.61 6.69
C ALA A 180 -7.34 12.14 6.82
N LYS A 181 -7.43 12.66 8.04
CA LYS A 181 -7.56 14.10 8.30
C LYS A 181 -6.33 14.93 7.93
N GLN A 182 -5.18 14.32 7.75
CA GLN A 182 -3.93 15.01 7.38
C GLN A 182 -3.73 15.05 5.87
N MET A 183 -4.54 14.32 5.12
CA MET A 183 -4.52 14.23 3.66
C MET A 183 -5.52 15.21 3.03
#